data_dad51b120082981837e33264291e3aac
#
_entry.id   dad51b120082981837e33264291e3aac
#
_cell.length_a   1.000
_cell.length_b   1.000
_cell.length_c   1.000
_cell.angle_alpha   90.00
_cell.angle_beta   90.00
_cell.angle_gamma   90.00
#
_symmetry.space_group_name_H-M   'P 1'
#
loop_
_entity.id
_entity.type
_entity.pdbx_description
1 polymer ?
#
loop_
_entity_poly.entity_id
_entity_poly.type
_entity_poly.pdbx_seq_one_letter_code
_entity_poly.pdbx_strand_id
1 'polypeptide(L)'
;SSVSPPEYLLAIEDITGALKQLRQHQQGFQATGGMHAAALLNLTENEYVVREDIGRHNAVDKAYGAWCSSRNHRPVALLLSGRCGWDIVAKAASMNTPVVASFGAASSLAIDTARASGITLVSFVKDDKAIVIGPVEGRFHRKH
;
A
#
# COMPACT_ATOMS: atom_id res chain seq x y z
N SER A 1 3.55 -0.83 -19.76
CA SER A 1 3.72 -2.18 -19.18
C SER A 1 2.93 -2.27 -17.88
N SER A 2 2.39 -3.44 -17.63
CA SER A 2 1.59 -3.68 -16.44
C SER A 2 2.43 -4.19 -15.28
N VAL A 3 2.01 -3.85 -14.08
CA VAL A 3 2.61 -4.41 -12.87
C VAL A 3 2.29 -5.90 -12.80
N SER A 4 3.28 -6.71 -12.49
CA SER A 4 3.10 -8.17 -12.38
C SER A 4 2.24 -8.51 -11.16
N PRO A 5 1.38 -9.54 -11.25
CA PRO A 5 0.64 -10.00 -10.08
C PRO A 5 1.61 -10.47 -8.98
N PRO A 6 1.16 -10.51 -7.73
CA PRO A 6 2.00 -11.07 -6.68
C PRO A 6 2.28 -12.54 -6.90
N GLU A 7 3.38 -13.02 -6.34
CA GLU A 7 3.83 -14.41 -6.50
C GLU A 7 2.95 -15.40 -5.74
N TYR A 8 2.06 -14.91 -4.89
CA TYR A 8 1.14 -15.73 -4.10
C TYR A 8 -0.16 -14.96 -3.90
N LEU A 9 -1.22 -15.67 -3.58
CA LEU A 9 -2.51 -15.02 -3.33
C LEU A 9 -2.52 -14.35 -1.97
N LEU A 10 -3.09 -13.15 -1.94
CA LEU A 10 -3.18 -12.35 -0.73
C LEU A 10 -4.57 -12.52 -0.10
N ALA A 11 -4.63 -12.39 1.22
CA ALA A 11 -5.90 -12.26 1.91
C ALA A 11 -6.16 -10.79 2.17
N ILE A 12 -7.37 -10.33 1.87
CA ILE A 12 -7.72 -8.93 2.08
C ILE A 12 -7.57 -8.54 3.55
N GLU A 13 -7.85 -9.48 4.46
CA GLU A 13 -7.73 -9.28 5.89
C GLU A 13 -6.29 -9.01 6.33
N ASP A 14 -5.32 -9.59 5.64
CA ASP A 14 -3.92 -9.33 5.94
C ASP A 14 -3.54 -7.90 5.57
N ILE A 15 -4.09 -7.40 4.46
CA ILE A 15 -3.85 -6.02 4.02
C ILE A 15 -4.53 -5.03 4.98
N THR A 16 -5.80 -5.24 5.29
CA THR A 16 -6.52 -4.33 6.19
C THR A 16 -5.97 -4.39 7.61
N GLY A 17 -5.53 -5.58 8.06
CA GLY A 17 -4.88 -5.72 9.35
C GLY A 17 -3.56 -4.96 9.41
N ALA A 18 -2.77 -5.02 8.36
CA ALA A 18 -1.52 -4.28 8.28
C ALA A 18 -1.76 -2.77 8.26
N LEU A 19 -2.81 -2.31 7.59
CA LEU A 19 -3.20 -0.89 7.64
C LEU A 19 -3.54 -0.46 9.06
N LYS A 20 -4.28 -1.28 9.81
CA LYS A 20 -4.59 -0.98 11.21
C LYS A 20 -3.34 -0.88 12.06
N GLN A 21 -2.38 -1.78 11.85
CA GLN A 21 -1.11 -1.73 12.55
C GLN A 21 -0.35 -0.45 12.22
N LEU A 22 -0.37 -0.01 10.98
CA LEU A 22 0.26 1.24 10.57
C LEU A 22 -0.37 2.41 11.31
N ARG A 23 -1.71 2.42 11.43
CA ARG A 23 -2.42 3.47 12.13
C ARG A 23 -2.10 3.48 13.62
N GLN A 24 -2.01 2.32 14.24
CA GLN A 24 -1.63 2.19 15.65
C GLN A 24 -0.21 2.67 15.89
N HIS A 25 0.71 2.37 14.99
CA HIS A 25 2.08 2.84 15.06
C HIS A 25 2.13 4.37 15.12
N GLN A 26 1.36 5.03 14.27
CA GLN A 26 1.29 6.49 14.27
C GLN A 26 0.69 7.04 15.57
N GLN A 27 -0.37 6.44 16.06
CA GLN A 27 -1.05 6.90 17.26
C GLN A 27 -0.17 6.78 18.50
N GLY A 28 0.63 5.72 18.57
CA GLY A 28 1.54 5.53 19.70
C GLY A 28 2.74 6.44 19.70
N PHE A 29 3.05 7.05 18.58
CA PHE A 29 4.28 7.76 18.37
C PHE A 29 4.12 9.24 18.26
N GLN A 30 3.07 9.67 17.62
CA GLN A 30 2.96 11.03 17.26
C GLN A 30 2.01 11.76 18.13
N ALA A 31 2.51 12.67 18.79
CA ALA A 31 1.68 13.58 19.51
C ALA A 31 1.30 14.79 18.68
N THR A 32 2.03 15.08 17.65
CA THR A 32 1.89 16.36 16.97
C THR A 32 1.01 16.31 15.74
N GLY A 33 0.66 15.14 15.26
CA GLY A 33 -0.09 15.03 14.00
C GLY A 33 0.72 15.51 12.80
N GLY A 34 0.12 15.44 11.64
CA GLY A 34 0.74 15.93 10.41
C GLY A 34 1.78 15.01 9.79
N MET A 35 2.17 13.96 10.46
CA MET A 35 3.07 12.97 9.90
C MET A 35 2.30 11.97 9.05
N HIS A 36 2.86 11.67 7.90
CA HIS A 36 2.35 10.63 7.02
C HIS A 36 3.23 9.40 7.17
N ALA A 37 2.61 8.22 7.15
CA ALA A 37 3.35 6.97 7.20
C ALA A 37 3.12 6.18 5.92
N ALA A 38 4.17 5.51 5.48
CA ALA A 38 4.13 4.57 4.39
C ALA A 38 4.80 3.28 4.84
N ALA A 39 4.21 2.15 4.46
CA ALA A 39 4.79 0.85 4.77
C ALA A 39 4.86 0.00 3.52
N LEU A 40 5.86 -0.83 3.45
CA LEU A 40 6.00 -1.85 2.42
C LEU A 40 6.06 -3.20 3.09
N LEU A 41 5.43 -4.19 2.49
CA LEU A 41 5.40 -5.52 3.08
C LEU A 41 5.53 -6.62 2.04
N ASN A 42 6.02 -7.76 2.52
CA ASN A 42 5.99 -9.03 1.83
C ASN A 42 5.57 -10.08 2.85
N LEU A 43 4.40 -10.66 2.66
CA LEU A 43 3.82 -11.55 3.66
C LEU A 43 4.49 -12.92 3.70
N THR A 44 4.97 -13.40 2.56
CA THR A 44 5.65 -14.70 2.49
C THR A 44 6.95 -14.68 3.29
N GLU A 45 7.71 -13.59 3.16
CA GLU A 45 8.98 -13.45 3.88
C GLU A 45 8.80 -12.77 5.24
N ASN A 46 7.58 -12.43 5.60
CA ASN A 46 7.26 -11.73 6.84
C ASN A 46 8.10 -10.45 7.00
N GLU A 47 8.18 -9.68 5.92
CA GLU A 47 8.97 -8.45 5.90
C GLU A 47 8.05 -7.23 5.95
N TYR A 48 8.47 -6.24 6.69
CA TYR A 48 7.69 -5.03 6.91
C TYR A 48 8.62 -3.86 7.17
N VAL A 49 8.46 -2.80 6.39
CA VAL A 49 9.24 -1.56 6.53
C VAL A 49 8.27 -0.41 6.66
N VAL A 50 8.47 0.44 7.67
CA VAL A 50 7.63 1.63 7.90
C VAL A 50 8.54 2.85 7.92
N ARG A 51 8.11 3.91 7.25
CA ARG A 51 8.78 5.22 7.33
C ARG A 51 7.75 6.32 7.43
N GLU A 52 8.12 7.39 8.10
CA GLU A 52 7.27 8.55 8.31
C GLU A 52 7.93 9.80 7.79
N ASP A 53 7.11 10.76 7.35
CA ASP A 53 7.57 12.07 6.93
C ASP A 53 6.39 13.03 6.94
N ILE A 54 6.66 14.32 6.99
CA ILE A 54 5.62 15.34 6.86
C ILE A 54 4.97 15.27 5.47
N GLY A 55 5.76 14.95 4.45
CA GLY A 55 5.27 14.80 3.08
C GLY A 55 4.95 13.34 2.75
N ARG A 56 3.77 13.10 2.15
CA ARG A 56 3.36 11.75 1.75
C ARG A 56 4.35 11.10 0.80
N HIS A 57 4.80 11.87 -0.20
CA HIS A 57 5.78 11.36 -1.17
C HIS A 57 7.09 11.00 -0.51
N ASN A 58 7.54 11.82 0.41
CA ASN A 58 8.79 11.58 1.11
C ASN A 58 8.70 10.31 1.95
N ALA A 59 7.57 10.09 2.60
CA ALA A 59 7.36 8.85 3.37
C ALA A 59 7.45 7.62 2.47
N VAL A 60 6.81 7.68 1.30
CA VAL A 60 6.85 6.59 0.32
C VAL A 60 8.27 6.37 -0.20
N ASP A 61 8.96 7.44 -0.58
CA ASP A 61 10.33 7.34 -1.08
C ASP A 61 11.28 6.77 -0.03
N LYS A 62 11.11 7.18 1.23
CA LYS A 62 11.90 6.64 2.33
C LYS A 62 11.65 5.15 2.52
N ALA A 63 10.39 4.73 2.42
CA ALA A 63 10.03 3.32 2.58
C ALA A 63 10.67 2.48 1.47
N TYR A 64 10.57 2.92 0.21
CA TYR A 64 11.19 2.21 -0.91
C TYR A 64 12.72 2.21 -0.79
N GLY A 65 13.31 3.33 -0.39
CA GLY A 65 14.75 3.40 -0.17
C GLY A 65 15.23 2.39 0.86
N ALA A 66 14.51 2.31 1.99
CA ALA A 66 14.84 1.35 3.04
C ALA A 66 14.63 -0.09 2.57
N TRP A 67 13.56 -0.35 1.81
CA TRP A 67 13.30 -1.69 1.28
C TRP A 67 14.43 -2.14 0.35
N CYS A 68 14.76 -1.31 -0.61
CA CYS A 68 15.73 -1.67 -1.66
C CYS A 68 17.16 -1.73 -1.15
N SER A 69 17.49 -1.07 -0.03
CA SER A 69 18.85 -1.05 0.48
C SER A 69 19.32 -2.41 0.98
N SER A 70 18.41 -3.29 1.36
CA SER A 70 18.77 -4.59 1.93
C SER A 70 18.03 -5.76 1.28
N ARG A 71 17.27 -5.52 0.23
CA ARG A 71 16.47 -6.57 -0.43
C ARG A 71 16.59 -6.44 -1.94
N ASN A 72 16.59 -7.58 -2.62
CA ASN A 72 16.61 -7.64 -4.07
C ASN A 72 15.29 -8.18 -4.65
N HIS A 73 14.27 -8.35 -3.82
CA HIS A 73 12.93 -8.72 -4.26
C HIS A 73 11.97 -7.58 -3.96
N ARG A 74 10.85 -7.55 -4.67
CA ARG A 74 9.89 -6.47 -4.57
C ARG A 74 8.94 -6.65 -3.38
N PRO A 75 8.39 -5.55 -2.84
CA PRO A 75 7.27 -5.68 -1.91
C PRO A 75 6.00 -6.08 -2.65
N VAL A 76 5.04 -6.67 -1.96
CA VAL A 76 3.75 -7.03 -2.55
C VAL A 76 2.70 -5.95 -2.33
N ALA A 77 2.89 -5.10 -1.34
CA ALA A 77 1.93 -4.03 -1.05
C ALA A 77 2.62 -2.81 -0.48
N LEU A 78 2.09 -1.65 -0.88
CA LEU A 78 2.40 -0.35 -0.30
C LEU A 78 1.18 0.08 0.50
N LEU A 79 1.40 0.44 1.77
CA LEU A 79 0.35 0.89 2.68
C LEU A 79 0.54 2.36 2.98
N LEU A 80 -0.56 3.12 3.01
CA LEU A 80 -0.54 4.55 3.25
C LEU A 80 -1.47 4.89 4.41
N SER A 81 -1.00 5.75 5.29
CA SER A 81 -1.82 6.22 6.42
C SER A 81 -2.87 7.24 6.01
N GLY A 82 -2.74 7.85 4.85
CA GLY A 82 -3.64 8.88 4.36
C GLY A 82 -4.18 8.58 2.98
N ARG A 83 -4.50 9.64 2.24
CA ARG A 83 -5.08 9.53 0.90
C ARG A 83 -4.07 9.02 -0.12
N CYS A 84 -4.59 8.40 -1.17
CA CYS A 84 -3.78 7.89 -2.26
C CYS A 84 -3.97 8.77 -3.51
N GLY A 85 -2.93 9.47 -3.91
CA GLY A 85 -2.91 10.25 -5.13
C GLY A 85 -2.31 9.46 -6.29
N TRP A 86 -2.48 10.00 -7.50
CA TRP A 86 -2.01 9.33 -8.72
C TRP A 86 -0.50 9.15 -8.74
N ASP A 87 0.22 10.09 -8.17
CA ASP A 87 1.68 10.08 -8.16
C ASP A 87 2.26 8.98 -7.26
N ILE A 88 1.57 8.66 -6.18
CA ILE A 88 1.95 7.53 -5.33
C ILE A 88 1.69 6.22 -6.08
N VAL A 89 0.58 6.14 -6.79
CA VAL A 89 0.28 4.96 -7.63
C VAL A 89 1.34 4.81 -8.72
N ALA A 90 1.74 5.92 -9.35
CA ALA A 90 2.78 5.90 -10.37
C ALA A 90 4.11 5.42 -9.79
N LYS A 91 4.46 5.83 -8.58
CA LYS A 91 5.67 5.36 -7.90
C LYS A 91 5.59 3.85 -7.65
N ALA A 92 4.46 3.39 -7.13
CA ALA A 92 4.25 1.95 -6.90
C ALA A 92 4.37 1.15 -8.20
N ALA A 93 3.82 1.68 -9.29
CA ALA A 93 3.94 1.04 -10.60
C ALA A 93 5.40 0.95 -11.05
N SER A 94 6.16 2.02 -10.90
CA SER A 94 7.58 2.03 -11.27
C SER A 94 8.39 1.04 -10.44
N MET A 95 7.94 0.71 -9.24
CA MET A 95 8.58 -0.24 -8.35
C MET A 95 7.93 -1.63 -8.42
N ASN A 96 7.06 -1.84 -9.39
CA ASN A 96 6.38 -3.13 -9.63
C ASN A 96 5.66 -3.66 -8.40
N THR A 97 4.99 -2.77 -7.65
CA THR A 97 4.24 -3.14 -6.45
C THR A 97 2.77 -3.37 -6.83
N PRO A 98 2.24 -4.58 -6.68
CA PRO A 98 0.92 -4.90 -7.25
C PRO A 98 -0.28 -4.39 -6.46
N VAL A 99 -0.10 -4.05 -5.18
CA VAL A 99 -1.21 -3.61 -4.32
C VAL A 99 -0.82 -2.31 -3.62
N VAL A 100 -1.73 -1.34 -3.64
CA VAL A 100 -1.61 -0.12 -2.85
C VAL A 100 -2.86 0.00 -1.99
N ALA A 101 -2.67 0.13 -0.68
CA ALA A 101 -3.76 0.22 0.27
C ALA A 101 -3.64 1.51 1.07
N SER A 102 -4.76 2.14 1.39
CA SER A 102 -4.78 3.41 2.10
C SER A 102 -5.95 3.50 3.07
N PHE A 103 -5.77 4.26 4.14
CA PHE A 103 -6.88 4.65 5.01
C PHE A 103 -7.76 5.70 4.36
N GLY A 104 -7.18 6.58 3.58
CA GLY A 104 -7.93 7.61 2.87
C GLY A 104 -8.37 7.14 1.50
N ALA A 105 -9.31 7.88 0.93
CA ALA A 105 -9.82 7.58 -0.39
C ALA A 105 -8.75 7.83 -1.46
N ALA A 106 -8.85 7.08 -2.54
CA ALA A 106 -8.06 7.32 -3.73
C ALA A 106 -8.75 8.38 -4.59
N SER A 107 -7.96 9.27 -5.20
CA SER A 107 -8.49 10.23 -6.15
C SER A 107 -8.93 9.52 -7.44
N SER A 108 -9.77 10.18 -8.23
CA SER A 108 -10.19 9.62 -9.53
C SER A 108 -9.00 9.33 -10.42
N LEU A 109 -8.03 10.24 -10.44
CA LEU A 109 -6.83 10.04 -11.25
C LEU A 109 -5.96 8.88 -10.73
N ALA A 110 -5.92 8.68 -9.42
CA ALA A 110 -5.23 7.53 -8.84
C ALA A 110 -5.89 6.22 -9.26
N ILE A 111 -7.21 6.19 -9.29
CA ILE A 111 -7.96 5.02 -9.75
C ILE A 111 -7.66 4.72 -11.22
N ASP A 112 -7.69 5.75 -12.06
CA ASP A 112 -7.39 5.59 -13.48
C ASP A 112 -5.95 5.10 -13.70
N THR A 113 -5.01 5.68 -12.96
CA THR A 113 -3.60 5.30 -13.04
C THR A 113 -3.41 3.86 -12.59
N ALA A 114 -4.07 3.45 -11.51
CA ALA A 114 -3.99 2.07 -11.02
C ALA A 114 -4.52 1.07 -12.05
N ARG A 115 -5.67 1.36 -12.64
CA ARG A 115 -6.25 0.49 -13.66
C ARG A 115 -5.35 0.38 -14.88
N ALA A 116 -4.79 1.50 -15.33
CA ALA A 116 -3.89 1.51 -16.47
C ALA A 116 -2.59 0.76 -16.18
N SER A 117 -2.15 0.76 -14.94
CA SER A 117 -0.88 0.13 -14.54
C SER A 117 -1.04 -1.31 -14.06
N GLY A 118 -2.25 -1.79 -13.88
CA GLY A 118 -2.49 -3.14 -13.36
C GLY A 118 -2.28 -3.24 -11.86
N ILE A 119 -2.53 -2.16 -11.13
CA ILE A 119 -2.42 -2.13 -9.66
C ILE A 119 -3.82 -2.29 -9.06
N THR A 120 -3.90 -3.04 -7.97
CA THR A 120 -5.12 -3.15 -7.17
C THR A 120 -5.06 -2.15 -6.03
N LEU A 121 -6.06 -1.28 -5.95
CA LEU A 121 -6.21 -0.34 -4.84
C LEU A 121 -7.15 -0.91 -3.79
N VAL A 122 -6.76 -0.76 -2.53
CA VAL A 122 -7.60 -1.13 -1.38
C VAL A 122 -7.76 0.12 -0.52
N SER A 123 -8.97 0.64 -0.45
CA SER A 123 -9.28 1.79 0.41
C SER A 123 -10.02 1.30 1.63
N PHE A 124 -9.43 1.51 2.80
CA PHE A 124 -10.06 1.12 4.05
C PHE A 124 -11.07 2.20 4.46
N VAL A 125 -12.32 1.81 4.62
CA VAL A 125 -13.38 2.72 5.05
C VAL A 125 -13.86 2.33 6.44
N LYS A 126 -14.81 3.08 6.98
CA LYS A 126 -15.33 2.85 8.32
C LYS A 126 -15.92 1.44 8.48
N ASP A 127 -15.96 0.95 9.72
CA ASP A 127 -16.61 -0.29 10.11
C ASP A 127 -15.98 -1.54 9.47
N ASP A 128 -14.65 -1.53 9.38
CA ASP A 128 -13.86 -2.65 8.88
C ASP A 128 -14.18 -3.03 7.44
N LYS A 129 -14.72 -2.07 6.68
CA LYS A 129 -14.99 -2.28 5.26
C LYS A 129 -13.86 -1.74 4.41
N ALA A 130 -13.56 -2.45 3.35
CA ALA A 130 -12.58 -2.01 2.36
C ALA A 130 -13.23 -2.00 0.98
N ILE A 131 -12.88 -0.97 0.21
CA ILE A 131 -13.27 -0.91 -1.20
C ILE A 131 -12.07 -1.35 -2.01
N VAL A 132 -12.27 -2.34 -2.87
CA VAL A 132 -11.21 -2.89 -3.72
C VAL A 132 -11.49 -2.50 -5.16
N ILE A 133 -10.51 -1.89 -5.81
CA ILE A 133 -10.62 -1.38 -7.17
C ILE A 133 -9.45 -1.94 -7.97
N GLY A 134 -9.73 -2.48 -9.14
CA GLY A 134 -8.72 -3.02 -10.03
C GLY A 134 -8.74 -4.54 -10.05
N PRO A 135 -7.66 -5.18 -10.54
CA PRO A 135 -7.66 -6.62 -10.71
C PRO A 135 -7.64 -7.36 -9.38
N VAL A 136 -8.47 -8.39 -9.27
CA VAL A 136 -8.60 -9.23 -8.07
C VAL A 136 -8.21 -10.68 -8.38
N GLU A 137 -8.57 -11.16 -9.57
CA GLU A 137 -8.24 -12.52 -10.00
C GLU A 137 -6.72 -12.73 -10.02
N GLY A 138 -6.28 -13.82 -9.42
CA GLY A 138 -4.87 -14.14 -9.35
C GLY A 138 -4.08 -13.33 -8.32
N ARG A 139 -4.76 -12.46 -7.57
CA ARG A 139 -4.13 -11.60 -6.56
C ARG A 139 -4.64 -11.86 -5.15
N PHE A 140 -5.95 -12.08 -5.03
CA PHE A 140 -6.58 -12.26 -3.73
C PHE A 140 -7.35 -13.56 -3.68
N HIS A 141 -7.40 -14.16 -2.49
CA HIS A 141 -8.26 -15.30 -2.24
C HIS A 141 -9.72 -14.88 -2.40
N ARG A 142 -10.51 -15.78 -2.98
CA ARG A 142 -11.95 -15.53 -3.09
C ARG A 142 -12.59 -15.73 -1.73
N LYS A 143 -13.55 -14.85 -1.42
CA LYS A 143 -14.43 -15.05 -0.28
C LYS A 143 -15.58 -15.95 -0.69
N HIS A 144 -15.90 -16.85 0.18
CA HIS A 144 -17.04 -17.73 0.02
C HIS A 144 -18.22 -17.23 0.83
#